data_6942eaf3a98a3eef849e2bcd8a9d468a
#
_entry.id   6942eaf3a98a3eef849e2bcd8a9d468a
#
_cell.length_a   1.000
_cell.length_b   1.000
_cell.length_c   1.000
_cell.angle_alpha   90.00
_cell.angle_beta   90.00
_cell.angle_gamma   90.00
#
_symmetry.space_group_name_H-M   'P 1'
#
loop_
_entity.id
_entity.type
_entity.pdbx_description
1 polymer ?
#
loop_
_entity_poly.entity_id
_entity_poly.type
_entity_poly.pdbx_seq_one_letter_code
_entity_poly.pdbx_strand_id
1 'polypeptide(L)'
;MKLVVVGARADGGAHMVLDLIADGAPYEAVAFLDDNRALWGTTVCGVPVLGSPAHVARAVEAGAEGAVVFLGSPRDRERVGGLILAAGLHLPVVVHPRAYVAPSATLGRGTFVGAMATVSTGARVGELVMVAPTALVSHHVEVGDCAQLSPGCRLGGRSRVGRRAFLGLGATVVSARTVGDDAIVGAGAVVIADVEPETTVAGVPARTVQPRT
;
A
#
# COMPACT_ATOMS: atom_id res chain seq x y z
N MET A 1 11.86 -13.62 -8.77
CA MET A 1 10.64 -14.18 -8.15
C MET A 1 9.47 -13.91 -9.06
N LYS A 2 8.66 -14.93 -9.36
CA LYS A 2 7.42 -14.81 -10.15
C LYS A 2 6.27 -14.36 -9.25
N LEU A 3 5.58 -13.31 -9.66
CA LEU A 3 4.52 -12.68 -8.87
C LEU A 3 3.17 -12.73 -9.57
N VAL A 4 2.13 -12.98 -8.81
CA VAL A 4 0.78 -12.58 -9.17
C VAL A 4 0.50 -11.19 -8.60
N VAL A 5 -0.08 -10.32 -9.40
CA VAL A 5 -0.48 -8.95 -8.96
C VAL A 5 -1.99 -8.93 -8.74
N VAL A 6 -2.41 -8.53 -7.55
CA VAL A 6 -3.83 -8.34 -7.24
C VAL A 6 -4.21 -6.88 -7.47
N GLY A 7 -5.17 -6.67 -8.39
CA GLY A 7 -5.58 -5.36 -8.89
C GLY A 7 -5.10 -5.16 -10.33
N ALA A 8 -5.93 -5.50 -11.31
CA ALA A 8 -5.60 -5.49 -12.74
C ALA A 8 -6.09 -4.23 -13.47
N ARG A 9 -6.65 -3.25 -12.77
CA ARG A 9 -7.21 -2.06 -13.42
C ARG A 9 -6.13 -1.27 -14.16
N ALA A 10 -6.32 -1.12 -15.46
CA ALA A 10 -5.38 -0.43 -16.34
C ALA A 10 -5.27 1.09 -16.06
N ASP A 11 -6.20 1.67 -15.32
CA ASP A 11 -6.21 3.08 -14.92
C ASP A 11 -5.46 3.35 -13.60
N GLY A 12 -4.70 2.37 -13.07
CA GLY A 12 -4.09 2.53 -11.75
C GLY A 12 -2.96 1.56 -11.42
N GLY A 13 -3.15 0.82 -10.34
CA GLY A 13 -2.10 0.09 -9.64
C GLY A 13 -1.35 -0.98 -10.41
N ALA A 14 -2.01 -1.68 -11.35
CA ALA A 14 -1.37 -2.72 -12.15
C ALA A 14 -0.13 -2.19 -12.89
N HIS A 15 -0.27 -1.04 -13.56
CA HIS A 15 0.83 -0.41 -14.29
C HIS A 15 2.00 -0.03 -13.38
N MET A 16 1.72 0.49 -12.17
CA MET A 16 2.80 0.86 -11.23
C MET A 16 3.68 -0.32 -10.81
N VAL A 17 3.09 -1.52 -10.70
CA VAL A 17 3.87 -2.74 -10.42
C VAL A 17 4.67 -3.17 -11.65
N LEU A 18 4.09 -3.08 -12.84
CA LEU A 18 4.80 -3.41 -14.09
C LEU A 18 5.92 -2.42 -14.39
N ASP A 19 5.69 -1.11 -14.17
CA ASP A 19 6.72 -0.07 -14.31
C ASP A 19 7.88 -0.30 -13.35
N LEU A 20 7.59 -0.68 -12.09
CA LEU A 20 8.61 -1.03 -11.11
C LEU A 20 9.47 -2.22 -11.59
N ILE A 21 8.85 -3.23 -12.21
CA ILE A 21 9.56 -4.37 -12.79
C ILE A 21 10.40 -3.91 -13.98
N ALA A 22 9.86 -3.07 -14.86
CA ALA A 22 10.58 -2.52 -16.01
C ALA A 22 11.77 -1.63 -15.59
N ASP A 23 11.67 -0.93 -14.45
CA ASP A 23 12.76 -0.15 -13.84
C ASP A 23 13.85 -1.02 -13.17
N GLY A 24 13.78 -2.34 -13.29
CA GLY A 24 14.84 -3.28 -12.88
C GLY A 24 14.62 -3.97 -11.54
N ALA A 25 13.42 -3.94 -10.96
CA ALA A 25 13.11 -4.77 -9.79
C ALA A 25 13.17 -6.26 -10.17
N PRO A 26 13.69 -7.16 -9.30
CA PRO A 26 13.98 -8.57 -9.61
C PRO A 26 12.72 -9.45 -9.58
N TYR A 27 11.65 -9.01 -10.25
CA TYR A 27 10.35 -9.67 -10.30
C TYR A 27 9.89 -9.90 -11.74
N GLU A 28 8.99 -10.86 -11.89
CA GLU A 28 8.27 -11.16 -13.13
C GLU A 28 6.77 -11.27 -12.80
N ALA A 29 5.93 -10.47 -13.44
CA ALA A 29 4.49 -10.60 -13.29
C ALA A 29 3.97 -11.72 -14.21
N VAL A 30 3.47 -12.81 -13.65
CA VAL A 30 2.99 -13.97 -14.40
C VAL A 30 1.47 -13.97 -14.57
N ALA A 31 0.74 -13.27 -13.70
CA ALA A 31 -0.72 -13.19 -13.76
C ALA A 31 -1.24 -11.97 -12.99
N PHE A 32 -2.47 -11.59 -13.31
CA PHE A 32 -3.30 -10.70 -12.50
C PHE A 32 -4.47 -11.46 -11.87
N LEU A 33 -4.91 -10.97 -10.70
CA LEU A 33 -6.21 -11.30 -10.09
C LEU A 33 -6.98 -10.00 -9.85
N ASP A 34 -8.25 -9.97 -10.26
CA ASP A 34 -9.13 -8.81 -10.10
C ASP A 34 -10.58 -9.24 -9.94
N ASP A 35 -11.34 -8.58 -9.07
CA ASP A 35 -12.76 -8.88 -8.86
C ASP A 35 -13.65 -8.42 -10.03
N ASN A 36 -13.14 -7.57 -10.94
CA ASN A 36 -13.87 -7.16 -12.14
C ASN A 36 -13.95 -8.30 -13.14
N ARG A 37 -15.12 -8.93 -13.22
CA ARG A 37 -15.37 -10.07 -14.12
C ARG A 37 -15.13 -9.76 -15.59
N ALA A 38 -15.27 -8.50 -16.01
CA ALA A 38 -15.04 -8.10 -17.40
C ALA A 38 -13.58 -8.26 -17.86
N LEU A 39 -12.64 -8.33 -16.89
CA LEU A 39 -11.23 -8.53 -17.17
C LEU A 39 -10.82 -10.02 -17.23
N TRP A 40 -11.65 -10.93 -16.74
CA TRP A 40 -11.28 -12.34 -16.65
C TRP A 40 -11.06 -12.98 -18.02
N GLY A 41 -9.97 -13.70 -18.17
CA GLY A 41 -9.58 -14.32 -19.45
C GLY A 41 -9.02 -13.33 -20.48
N THR A 42 -8.89 -12.04 -20.11
CA THR A 42 -8.21 -11.04 -20.95
C THR A 42 -6.75 -10.90 -20.53
N THR A 43 -6.01 -10.03 -21.19
CA THR A 43 -4.66 -9.63 -20.81
C THR A 43 -4.62 -8.11 -20.50
N VAL A 44 -3.88 -7.74 -19.48
CA VAL A 44 -3.54 -6.35 -19.18
C VAL A 44 -2.03 -6.18 -19.33
N CYS A 45 -1.59 -5.31 -20.22
CA CYS A 45 -0.17 -5.12 -20.57
C CYS A 45 0.57 -6.45 -20.89
N GLY A 46 -0.10 -7.37 -21.58
CA GLY A 46 0.47 -8.67 -21.96
C GLY A 46 0.43 -9.74 -20.85
N VAL A 47 -0.03 -9.41 -19.64
CA VAL A 47 -0.12 -10.34 -18.51
C VAL A 47 -1.58 -10.83 -18.37
N PRO A 48 -1.83 -12.14 -18.26
CA PRO A 48 -3.19 -12.69 -18.19
C PRO A 48 -3.90 -12.37 -16.88
N VAL A 49 -5.22 -12.14 -16.95
CA VAL A 49 -6.10 -11.98 -15.77
C VAL A 49 -6.82 -13.31 -15.53
N LEU A 50 -6.43 -14.03 -14.46
CA LEU A 50 -6.88 -15.41 -14.20
C LEU A 50 -8.21 -15.50 -13.42
N GLY A 51 -8.74 -14.39 -12.95
CA GLY A 51 -9.97 -14.32 -12.16
C GLY A 51 -9.87 -13.42 -10.95
N SER A 52 -10.77 -13.61 -9.97
CA SER A 52 -10.72 -12.88 -8.69
C SER A 52 -9.63 -13.41 -7.75
N PRO A 53 -9.33 -12.71 -6.64
CA PRO A 53 -8.41 -13.21 -5.60
C PRO A 53 -8.80 -14.59 -5.04
N ALA A 54 -10.10 -14.98 -5.10
CA ALA A 54 -10.53 -16.32 -4.72
C ALA A 54 -9.99 -17.43 -5.66
N HIS A 55 -9.54 -17.07 -6.87
CA HIS A 55 -8.93 -17.99 -7.82
C HIS A 55 -7.40 -18.05 -7.72
N VAL A 56 -6.84 -17.71 -6.58
CA VAL A 56 -5.38 -17.69 -6.34
C VAL A 56 -4.69 -19.01 -6.70
N ALA A 57 -5.37 -20.16 -6.60
CA ALA A 57 -4.85 -21.45 -7.01
C ALA A 57 -4.39 -21.46 -8.48
N ARG A 58 -5.13 -20.78 -9.38
CA ARG A 58 -4.74 -20.65 -10.80
C ARG A 58 -3.42 -19.88 -10.98
N ALA A 59 -3.15 -18.91 -10.10
CA ALA A 59 -1.88 -18.19 -10.13
C ALA A 59 -0.72 -19.09 -9.66
N VAL A 60 -0.96 -19.96 -8.67
CA VAL A 60 0.01 -20.99 -8.25
C VAL A 60 0.29 -21.95 -9.41
N GLU A 61 -0.74 -22.44 -10.10
CA GLU A 61 -0.61 -23.30 -11.29
C GLU A 61 0.15 -22.60 -12.44
N ALA A 62 -0.01 -21.27 -12.57
CA ALA A 62 0.77 -20.45 -13.50
C ALA A 62 2.22 -20.16 -13.04
N GLY A 63 2.64 -20.73 -11.92
CA GLY A 63 3.99 -20.64 -11.39
C GLY A 63 4.29 -19.43 -10.55
N ALA A 64 3.26 -18.73 -10.01
CA ALA A 64 3.49 -17.66 -9.06
C ALA A 64 4.12 -18.20 -7.76
N GLU A 65 5.14 -17.52 -7.25
CA GLU A 65 5.84 -17.81 -5.99
C GLU A 65 5.41 -16.86 -4.88
N GLY A 66 4.92 -15.68 -5.28
CA GLY A 66 4.46 -14.65 -4.37
C GLY A 66 3.41 -13.75 -5.00
N ALA A 67 2.90 -12.80 -4.20
CA ALA A 67 1.91 -11.85 -4.66
C ALA A 67 2.21 -10.42 -4.21
N VAL A 68 1.82 -9.45 -5.04
CA VAL A 68 1.69 -8.05 -4.67
C VAL A 68 0.20 -7.72 -4.59
N VAL A 69 -0.27 -7.32 -3.41
CA VAL A 69 -1.66 -6.94 -3.20
C VAL A 69 -1.78 -5.43 -3.36
N PHE A 70 -2.06 -4.98 -4.59
CA PHE A 70 -2.10 -3.57 -4.95
C PHE A 70 -3.55 -3.06 -4.98
N LEU A 71 -4.17 -2.98 -3.81
CA LEU A 71 -5.54 -2.53 -3.62
C LEU A 71 -5.58 -1.24 -2.80
N GLY A 72 -6.37 -0.25 -3.23
CA GLY A 72 -6.50 1.03 -2.54
C GLY A 72 -7.22 0.95 -1.19
N SER A 73 -8.09 -0.05 -0.99
CA SER A 73 -8.80 -0.28 0.27
C SER A 73 -7.91 -1.03 1.27
N PRO A 74 -7.60 -0.46 2.44
CA PRO A 74 -6.83 -1.13 3.48
C PRO A 74 -7.46 -2.45 3.96
N ARG A 75 -8.79 -2.48 4.10
CA ARG A 75 -9.54 -3.68 4.53
C ARG A 75 -9.47 -4.79 3.48
N ASP A 76 -9.57 -4.43 2.19
CA ASP A 76 -9.45 -5.42 1.12
C ASP A 76 -8.02 -5.97 1.01
N ARG A 77 -6.99 -5.12 1.20
CA ARG A 77 -5.59 -5.58 1.25
C ARG A 77 -5.38 -6.60 2.34
N GLU A 78 -5.91 -6.36 3.54
CA GLU A 78 -5.82 -7.28 4.66
C GLU A 78 -6.49 -8.62 4.35
N ARG A 79 -7.75 -8.59 3.90
CA ARG A 79 -8.52 -9.78 3.53
C ARG A 79 -7.83 -10.59 2.44
N VAL A 80 -7.40 -9.93 1.37
CA VAL A 80 -6.75 -10.58 0.23
C VAL A 80 -5.35 -11.08 0.60
N GLY A 81 -4.59 -10.33 1.39
CA GLY A 81 -3.30 -10.78 1.93
C GLY A 81 -3.42 -12.09 2.68
N GLY A 82 -4.48 -12.24 3.50
CA GLY A 82 -4.80 -13.50 4.17
C GLY A 82 -5.07 -14.65 3.19
N LEU A 83 -5.82 -14.42 2.11
CA LEU A 83 -6.08 -15.43 1.08
C LEU A 83 -4.79 -15.88 0.36
N ILE A 84 -3.92 -14.95 0.05
CA ILE A 84 -2.62 -15.21 -0.59
C ILE A 84 -1.75 -16.10 0.30
N LEU A 85 -1.63 -15.76 1.59
CA LEU A 85 -0.86 -16.54 2.56
C LEU A 85 -1.45 -17.95 2.76
N ALA A 86 -2.78 -18.06 2.84
CA ALA A 86 -3.47 -19.35 2.96
C ALA A 86 -3.25 -20.27 1.73
N ALA A 87 -2.99 -19.68 0.56
CA ALA A 87 -2.64 -20.41 -0.66
C ALA A 87 -1.15 -20.79 -0.74
N GLY A 88 -0.35 -20.48 0.28
CA GLY A 88 1.08 -20.79 0.35
C GLY A 88 1.99 -19.84 -0.43
N LEU A 89 1.47 -18.75 -0.98
CA LEU A 89 2.28 -17.75 -1.67
C LEU A 89 2.93 -16.78 -0.69
N HIS A 90 4.12 -16.29 -1.05
CA HIS A 90 4.81 -15.26 -0.28
C HIS A 90 4.21 -13.87 -0.53
N LEU A 91 4.35 -13.00 0.46
CA LEU A 91 4.09 -11.57 0.33
C LEU A 91 5.42 -10.81 0.43
N PRO A 92 6.17 -10.65 -0.68
CA PRO A 92 7.45 -9.95 -0.64
C PRO A 92 7.25 -8.47 -0.30
N VAL A 93 8.27 -7.88 0.31
CA VAL A 93 8.39 -6.42 0.38
C VAL A 93 8.83 -5.93 -1.00
N VAL A 94 8.03 -5.08 -1.63
CA VAL A 94 8.30 -4.57 -2.97
C VAL A 94 8.72 -3.11 -2.89
N VAL A 95 9.97 -2.83 -3.21
CA VAL A 95 10.54 -1.48 -3.16
C VAL A 95 10.93 -1.04 -4.57
N HIS A 96 10.43 0.11 -4.99
CA HIS A 96 10.82 0.69 -6.27
C HIS A 96 12.33 1.04 -6.27
N PRO A 97 13.08 0.76 -7.35
CA PRO A 97 14.52 1.05 -7.40
C PRO A 97 14.90 2.50 -7.12
N ARG A 98 13.99 3.44 -7.38
CA ARG A 98 14.18 4.88 -7.09
C ARG A 98 13.66 5.33 -5.73
N ALA A 99 13.21 4.40 -4.87
CA ALA A 99 12.85 4.73 -3.49
C ALA A 99 14.10 4.71 -2.60
N TYR A 100 14.05 5.46 -1.50
CA TYR A 100 15.07 5.37 -0.46
C TYR A 100 14.48 4.72 0.78
N VAL A 101 15.09 3.63 1.22
CA VAL A 101 14.79 2.99 2.50
C VAL A 101 16.07 2.96 3.32
N ALA A 102 16.06 3.63 4.48
CA ALA A 102 17.22 3.66 5.36
C ALA A 102 17.58 2.25 5.86
N PRO A 103 18.86 1.88 5.98
CA PRO A 103 19.27 0.54 6.45
C PRO A 103 18.73 0.15 7.82
N SER A 104 18.41 1.12 8.68
CA SER A 104 17.85 0.90 10.01
C SER A 104 16.30 0.91 10.04
N ALA A 105 15.65 1.12 8.89
CA ALA A 105 14.20 1.01 8.79
C ALA A 105 13.78 -0.45 8.63
N THR A 106 12.57 -0.78 9.13
CA THR A 106 11.98 -2.11 8.96
C THR A 106 10.68 -2.02 8.16
N LEU A 107 10.49 -2.96 7.24
CA LEU A 107 9.29 -3.07 6.43
C LEU A 107 8.68 -4.45 6.63
N GLY A 108 7.39 -4.50 6.95
CA GLY A 108 6.64 -5.74 7.06
C GLY A 108 6.34 -6.37 5.70
N ARG A 109 6.04 -7.66 5.70
CA ARG A 109 5.73 -8.42 4.48
C ARG A 109 4.58 -7.79 3.69
N GLY A 110 4.65 -7.90 2.37
CA GLY A 110 3.62 -7.38 1.46
C GLY A 110 3.59 -5.85 1.36
N THR A 111 4.48 -5.15 2.06
CA THR A 111 4.56 -3.70 1.97
C THR A 111 5.14 -3.28 0.62
N PHE A 112 4.48 -2.30 0.00
CA PHE A 112 4.90 -1.67 -1.24
C PHE A 112 5.47 -0.27 -0.97
N VAL A 113 6.63 0.03 -1.55
CA VAL A 113 7.27 1.36 -1.48
C VAL A 113 7.45 1.88 -2.91
N GLY A 114 6.69 2.92 -3.26
CA GLY A 114 6.64 3.50 -4.59
C GLY A 114 7.83 4.37 -4.96
N ALA A 115 7.87 4.80 -6.22
CA ALA A 115 8.94 5.63 -6.76
C ALA A 115 9.15 6.92 -5.96
N MET A 116 10.41 7.28 -5.69
CA MET A 116 10.79 8.50 -4.96
C MET A 116 10.22 8.59 -3.55
N ALA A 117 9.61 7.52 -3.02
CA ALA A 117 9.24 7.47 -1.61
C ALA A 117 10.47 7.35 -0.72
N THR A 118 10.37 7.89 0.48
CA THR A 118 11.46 7.87 1.46
C THR A 118 10.98 7.26 2.77
N VAL A 119 11.67 6.21 3.23
CA VAL A 119 11.49 5.63 4.56
C VAL A 119 12.79 5.84 5.35
N SER A 120 12.74 6.75 6.31
CA SER A 120 13.94 7.25 7.00
C SER A 120 14.38 6.37 8.17
N THR A 121 15.51 6.76 8.77
CA THR A 121 16.19 6.09 9.88
C THR A 121 15.26 5.70 11.01
N GLY A 122 15.30 4.42 11.41
CA GLY A 122 14.56 3.89 12.54
C GLY A 122 13.04 3.85 12.35
N ALA A 123 12.53 4.13 11.16
CA ALA A 123 11.11 3.98 10.86
C ALA A 123 10.70 2.49 10.87
N ARG A 124 9.52 2.21 11.38
CA ARG A 124 8.93 0.87 11.42
C ARG A 124 7.62 0.87 10.64
N VAL A 125 7.58 0.14 9.56
CA VAL A 125 6.42 0.03 8.70
C VAL A 125 5.88 -1.39 8.79
N GLY A 126 4.61 -1.53 9.12
CA GLY A 126 3.91 -2.82 9.29
C GLY A 126 3.72 -3.60 8.00
N GLU A 127 2.88 -4.63 8.06
CA GLU A 127 2.59 -5.51 6.93
C GLU A 127 1.56 -4.89 5.98
N LEU A 128 1.66 -5.23 4.67
CA LEU A 128 0.70 -4.80 3.64
C LEU A 128 0.48 -3.28 3.58
N VAL A 129 1.45 -2.49 3.99
CA VAL A 129 1.38 -1.02 3.93
C VAL A 129 1.65 -0.55 2.51
N MET A 130 0.87 0.44 2.05
CA MET A 130 1.13 1.15 0.79
C MET A 130 1.82 2.47 1.09
N VAL A 131 3.11 2.54 0.84
CA VAL A 131 3.87 3.79 0.80
C VAL A 131 3.92 4.25 -0.65
N ALA A 132 2.95 5.06 -1.04
CA ALA A 132 2.78 5.46 -2.44
C ALA A 132 3.93 6.40 -2.93
N PRO A 133 4.05 6.65 -4.23
CA PRO A 133 5.11 7.48 -4.77
C PRO A 133 5.22 8.84 -4.07
N THR A 134 6.47 9.30 -3.87
CA THR A 134 6.82 10.57 -3.23
C THR A 134 6.38 10.72 -1.76
N ALA A 135 5.84 9.69 -1.13
CA ALA A 135 5.52 9.73 0.29
C ALA A 135 6.79 9.77 1.16
N LEU A 136 6.74 10.54 2.25
CA LEU A 136 7.84 10.67 3.20
C LEU A 136 7.43 10.07 4.56
N VAL A 137 8.09 9.00 4.95
CA VAL A 137 8.06 8.44 6.30
C VAL A 137 9.33 8.86 7.00
N SER A 138 9.26 9.86 7.90
CA SER A 138 10.42 10.43 8.56
C SER A 138 10.98 9.51 9.66
N HIS A 139 12.03 9.96 10.35
CA HIS A 139 12.75 9.17 11.33
C HIS A 139 11.87 8.69 12.49
N HIS A 140 12.03 7.42 12.89
CA HIS A 140 11.35 6.81 14.05
C HIS A 140 9.81 6.88 13.96
N VAL A 141 9.25 6.99 12.77
CA VAL A 141 7.81 6.88 12.53
C VAL A 141 7.40 5.42 12.66
N GLU A 142 6.24 5.18 13.25
CA GLU A 142 5.60 3.86 13.31
C GLU A 142 4.34 3.87 12.43
N VAL A 143 4.25 2.94 11.49
CA VAL A 143 3.09 2.76 10.60
C VAL A 143 2.51 1.37 10.80
N GLY A 144 1.26 1.31 11.23
CA GLY A 144 0.53 0.06 11.46
C GLY A 144 0.16 -0.67 10.17
N ASP A 145 -0.19 -1.95 10.33
CA ASP A 145 -0.50 -2.85 9.21
C ASP A 145 -1.61 -2.31 8.32
N CYS A 146 -1.50 -2.60 7.04
CA CYS A 146 -2.47 -2.22 6.02
C CYS A 146 -2.72 -0.71 5.89
N ALA A 147 -1.94 0.16 6.52
CA ALA A 147 -2.12 1.60 6.35
C ALA A 147 -1.88 2.03 4.89
N GLN A 148 -2.58 3.08 4.49
CA GLN A 148 -2.46 3.68 3.16
C GLN A 148 -1.83 5.07 3.28
N LEU A 149 -0.61 5.22 2.79
CA LEU A 149 0.05 6.51 2.63
C LEU A 149 -0.02 6.90 1.16
N SER A 150 -1.00 7.74 0.79
CA SER A 150 -1.22 8.14 -0.60
C SER A 150 -0.07 9.03 -1.12
N PRO A 151 0.05 9.24 -2.45
CA PRO A 151 1.13 10.03 -3.02
C PRO A 151 1.33 11.40 -2.35
N GLY A 152 2.58 11.75 -2.07
CA GLY A 152 2.96 13.01 -1.45
C GLY A 152 2.66 13.16 0.04
N CYS A 153 2.16 12.13 0.72
CA CYS A 153 1.99 12.16 2.17
C CYS A 153 3.31 12.40 2.91
N ARG A 154 3.25 13.14 4.01
CA ARG A 154 4.42 13.45 4.83
C ARG A 154 4.14 13.14 6.29
N LEU A 155 4.93 12.23 6.86
CA LEU A 155 4.89 11.88 8.27
C LEU A 155 6.10 12.49 8.98
N GLY A 156 5.85 13.42 9.88
CA GLY A 156 6.86 14.03 10.72
C GLY A 156 7.49 13.03 11.68
N GLY A 157 8.72 13.28 12.11
CA GLY A 157 9.47 12.36 12.96
C GLY A 157 8.73 11.95 14.23
N ARG A 158 8.83 10.67 14.61
CA ARG A 158 8.18 10.06 15.77
C ARG A 158 6.65 10.12 15.75
N SER A 159 6.03 10.42 14.62
CA SER A 159 4.58 10.27 14.48
C SER A 159 4.19 8.79 14.39
N ARG A 160 2.91 8.50 14.67
CA ARG A 160 2.35 7.16 14.61
C ARG A 160 1.13 7.17 13.71
N VAL A 161 1.01 6.15 12.87
CA VAL A 161 -0.15 5.90 12.02
C VAL A 161 -0.67 4.52 12.35
N GLY A 162 -1.93 4.45 12.75
CA GLY A 162 -2.58 3.21 13.17
C GLY A 162 -2.85 2.25 12.00
N ARG A 163 -3.25 1.06 12.39
CA ARG A 163 -3.63 -0.01 11.46
C ARG A 163 -4.77 0.45 10.56
N ARG A 164 -4.68 0.15 9.27
CA ARG A 164 -5.67 0.50 8.25
C ARG A 164 -6.00 1.99 8.13
N ALA A 165 -5.25 2.86 8.78
CA ALA A 165 -5.44 4.29 8.59
C ALA A 165 -5.19 4.69 7.13
N PHE A 166 -5.98 5.63 6.64
CA PHE A 166 -5.89 6.14 5.27
C PHE A 166 -5.48 7.62 5.28
N LEU A 167 -4.32 7.92 4.72
CA LEU A 167 -3.84 9.28 4.53
C LEU A 167 -3.98 9.65 3.06
N GLY A 168 -4.88 10.61 2.77
CA GLY A 168 -5.15 11.11 1.43
C GLY A 168 -3.96 11.80 0.77
N LEU A 169 -4.05 12.08 -0.52
CA LEU A 169 -3.01 12.74 -1.32
C LEU A 169 -2.46 13.98 -0.61
N GLY A 170 -1.15 14.09 -0.45
CA GLY A 170 -0.47 15.24 0.13
C GLY A 170 -0.77 15.52 1.61
N ALA A 171 -1.45 14.61 2.33
CA ALA A 171 -1.71 14.77 3.75
C ALA A 171 -0.39 14.87 4.56
N THR A 172 -0.37 15.73 5.56
CA THR A 172 0.80 15.94 6.42
C THR A 172 0.44 15.69 7.88
N VAL A 173 1.25 14.90 8.56
CA VAL A 173 1.15 14.67 10.01
C VAL A 173 2.39 15.29 10.66
N VAL A 174 2.23 16.25 11.56
CA VAL A 174 3.37 16.86 12.23
C VAL A 174 4.04 15.87 13.20
N SER A 175 5.29 16.16 13.58
CA SER A 175 6.08 15.28 14.43
C SER A 175 5.37 14.94 15.74
N ALA A 176 5.56 13.71 16.23
CA ALA A 176 5.04 13.20 17.48
C ALA A 176 3.50 13.27 17.62
N ARG A 177 2.77 13.20 16.50
CA ARG A 177 1.31 13.05 16.48
C ARG A 177 0.92 11.63 16.13
N THR A 178 -0.27 11.23 16.61
CA THR A 178 -0.85 9.92 16.36
C THR A 178 -2.09 10.07 15.49
N VAL A 179 -2.18 9.21 14.46
CA VAL A 179 -3.40 8.95 13.70
C VAL A 179 -3.88 7.56 14.08
N GLY A 180 -5.09 7.46 14.64
CA GLY A 180 -5.64 6.21 15.17
C GLY A 180 -5.95 5.17 14.10
N ASP A 181 -6.26 3.94 14.54
CA ASP A 181 -6.63 2.83 13.67
C ASP A 181 -7.89 3.18 12.85
N ASP A 182 -7.95 2.72 11.59
CA ASP A 182 -9.07 3.00 10.68
C ASP A 182 -9.42 4.48 10.49
N ALA A 183 -8.59 5.42 10.97
CA ALA A 183 -8.82 6.84 10.77
C ALA A 183 -8.55 7.26 9.33
N ILE A 184 -9.26 8.29 8.86
CA ILE A 184 -9.11 8.84 7.52
C ILE A 184 -8.64 10.29 7.63
N VAL A 185 -7.50 10.58 7.02
CA VAL A 185 -6.97 11.94 6.86
C VAL A 185 -7.21 12.37 5.41
N GLY A 186 -8.04 13.38 5.22
CA GLY A 186 -8.39 13.90 3.89
C GLY A 186 -7.18 14.41 3.11
N ALA A 187 -7.32 14.49 1.78
CA ALA A 187 -6.26 15.00 0.91
C ALA A 187 -5.86 16.43 1.30
N GLY A 188 -4.56 16.72 1.31
CA GLY A 188 -3.99 18.02 1.67
C GLY A 188 -4.19 18.45 3.14
N ALA A 189 -4.75 17.58 3.98
CA ALA A 189 -4.98 17.93 5.39
C ALA A 189 -3.67 18.00 6.17
N VAL A 190 -3.60 18.90 7.16
CA VAL A 190 -2.46 19.06 8.07
C VAL A 190 -2.89 18.71 9.49
N VAL A 191 -2.46 17.53 9.94
CA VAL A 191 -2.73 17.00 11.28
C VAL A 191 -1.74 17.61 12.27
N ILE A 192 -2.24 18.46 13.17
CA ILE A 192 -1.47 19.14 14.23
C ILE A 192 -1.81 18.64 15.64
N ALA A 193 -2.83 17.79 15.77
CA ALA A 193 -3.26 17.14 17.01
C ALA A 193 -3.55 15.67 16.71
N ASP A 194 -3.60 14.84 17.75
CA ASP A 194 -3.87 13.43 17.59
C ASP A 194 -5.28 13.21 17.01
N VAL A 195 -5.43 12.18 16.17
CA VAL A 195 -6.67 11.79 15.53
C VAL A 195 -7.15 10.48 16.12
N GLU A 196 -8.35 10.49 16.66
CA GLU A 196 -8.96 9.30 17.26
C GLU A 196 -9.20 8.19 16.22
N PRO A 197 -9.20 6.92 16.64
CA PRO A 197 -9.55 5.80 15.77
C PRO A 197 -10.91 6.02 15.07
N GLU A 198 -11.06 5.44 13.87
CA GLU A 198 -12.30 5.46 13.09
C GLU A 198 -12.85 6.87 12.78
N THR A 199 -12.02 7.91 12.93
CA THR A 199 -12.39 9.31 12.74
C THR A 199 -11.92 9.81 11.37
N THR A 200 -12.75 10.59 10.69
CA THR A 200 -12.36 11.32 9.48
C THR A 200 -12.00 12.76 9.82
N VAL A 201 -10.81 13.21 9.42
CA VAL A 201 -10.35 14.60 9.56
C VAL A 201 -9.95 15.18 8.21
N ALA A 202 -10.18 16.48 8.01
CA ALA A 202 -9.77 17.20 6.80
C ALA A 202 -9.45 18.67 7.09
N GLY A 203 -8.76 19.33 6.16
CA GLY A 203 -8.46 20.76 6.20
C GLY A 203 -7.11 21.12 6.79
N VAL A 204 -6.81 22.42 6.86
CA VAL A 204 -5.59 23.02 7.37
C VAL A 204 -5.96 24.13 8.38
N PRO A 205 -5.79 23.87 9.68
CA PRO A 205 -5.44 22.59 10.30
C PRO A 205 -6.57 21.55 10.18
N ALA A 206 -6.22 20.27 10.23
CA ALA A 206 -7.20 19.18 10.15
C ALA A 206 -8.19 19.23 11.31
N ARG A 207 -9.47 19.03 11.00
CA ARG A 207 -10.60 18.97 11.94
C ARG A 207 -11.49 17.79 11.58
N THR A 208 -12.17 17.23 12.58
CA THR A 208 -13.14 16.15 12.38
C THR A 208 -14.24 16.60 11.40
N VAL A 209 -14.48 15.74 10.42
CA VAL A 209 -15.56 15.92 9.43
C VAL A 209 -16.68 14.97 9.82
N GLN A 210 -17.87 15.52 10.07
CA GLN A 210 -19.06 14.70 10.26
C GLN A 210 -19.51 14.14 8.91
N PRO A 211 -19.99 12.87 8.85
CA PRO A 211 -20.64 12.37 7.65
C PRO A 211 -21.76 13.31 7.24
N ARG A 212 -21.85 13.67 5.95
CA ARG A 212 -23.07 14.33 5.46
C ARG A 212 -24.20 13.32 5.58
N THR A 213 -25.18 13.64 6.44
CA THR A 213 -26.46 12.93 6.53
C THR A 213 -27.23 13.04 5.23
#